data_4abbbc3fef987ad09435afcbbc6d9979
#
_entry.id   4abbbc3fef987ad09435afcbbc6d9979
#
_cell.length_a   1.000
_cell.length_b   1.000
_cell.length_c   1.000
_cell.angle_alpha   90.00
_cell.angle_beta   90.00
_cell.angle_gamma   90.00
#
_symmetry.space_group_name_H-M   'P 1'
#
loop_
_entity.id
_entity.type
_entity.pdbx_description
1 polymer ?
#
loop_
_entity_poly.entity_id
_entity_poly.type
_entity_poly.pdbx_seq_one_letter_code
_entity_poly.pdbx_strand_id
1 'polypeptide(L)'
;DTSVTGVQTCALPIYGEKTKEQLLEYSDDIIKFFESKGCKAVVMACNTTSSVIYDDICGKYNVKLYPIVQSVAKILAQYPIERLGVFATKATISSNVYPREIAKYNPNMQVFGHHCPKWVSIVENNSLKDIESIADIKADLDEMMKFNPQKIVLGCTHYPFLLDILSKFQPQDLFVDPA
;
A
#
# COMPACT_ATOMS: atom_id res chain seq x y z
N ASP A 1 -25.50 -4.08 17.53
CA ASP A 1 -25.02 -2.76 17.12
C ASP A 1 -23.67 -2.91 16.46
N THR A 2 -23.65 -2.90 15.12
CA THR A 2 -22.43 -3.02 14.32
C THR A 2 -21.95 -1.63 13.91
N SER A 3 -21.60 -0.78 14.88
CA SER A 3 -21.00 0.51 14.57
C SER A 3 -19.56 0.30 14.05
N VAL A 4 -19.32 0.64 12.79
CA VAL A 4 -17.99 0.75 12.23
C VAL A 4 -17.49 2.16 12.55
N THR A 5 -16.46 2.26 13.37
CA THR A 5 -15.81 3.54 13.66
C THR A 5 -14.50 3.62 12.86
N GLY A 6 -14.43 4.60 11.96
CA GLY A 6 -13.21 4.91 11.23
C GLY A 6 -12.51 6.12 11.83
N VAL A 7 -11.20 6.06 12.00
CA VAL A 7 -10.35 7.21 12.29
C VAL A 7 -9.46 7.44 11.08
N GLN A 8 -9.68 8.57 10.41
CA GLN A 8 -8.80 9.05 9.37
C GLN A 8 -7.96 10.18 9.92
N THR A 9 -6.66 10.02 9.92
CA THR A 9 -5.72 11.04 10.38
C THR A 9 -5.36 11.98 9.23
N CYS A 10 -6.30 12.82 8.82
CA CYS A 10 -6.13 13.74 7.70
C CYS A 10 -5.09 14.84 7.94
N ALA A 11 -4.60 14.99 9.15
CA ALA A 11 -3.66 16.05 9.54
C ALA A 11 -2.21 15.58 9.65
N LEU A 12 -1.93 14.31 9.37
CA LEU A 12 -0.58 13.78 9.54
C LEU A 12 0.15 13.75 8.20
N PRO A 13 1.41 14.22 8.19
CA PRO A 13 2.24 14.08 7.02
C PRO A 13 2.38 12.60 6.65
N ILE A 14 2.44 12.39 5.38
CA ILE A 14 2.59 11.16 4.64
C ILE A 14 3.39 10.11 5.41
N TYR A 15 2.77 9.01 5.81
CA TYR A 15 3.40 7.92 6.56
C TYR A 15 4.62 7.32 5.86
N GLY A 16 4.69 7.41 4.53
CA GLY A 16 5.82 6.93 3.74
C GLY A 16 7.16 7.61 4.01
N GLU A 17 7.15 8.76 4.69
CA GLU A 17 8.35 9.54 5.07
C GLU A 17 8.69 9.42 6.57
N LYS A 18 7.86 8.71 7.34
CA LYS A 18 8.04 8.57 8.80
C LYS A 18 9.04 7.47 9.13
N THR A 19 9.74 7.66 10.26
CA THR A 19 10.58 6.61 10.81
C THR A 19 9.73 5.47 11.37
N LYS A 20 10.34 4.31 11.57
CA LYS A 20 9.66 3.15 12.15
C LYS A 20 9.14 3.46 13.56
N GLU A 21 9.92 4.18 14.37
CA GLU A 21 9.57 4.59 15.72
C GLU A 21 8.32 5.49 15.74
N GLN A 22 8.27 6.48 14.83
CA GLN A 22 7.10 7.34 14.68
C GLN A 22 5.85 6.56 14.25
N LEU A 23 6.01 5.60 13.32
CA LEU A 23 4.90 4.76 12.90
C LEU A 23 4.39 3.88 14.03
N LEU A 24 5.28 3.35 14.87
CA LEU A 24 4.93 2.56 16.05
C LEU A 24 4.15 3.40 17.06
N GLU A 25 4.63 4.60 17.38
CA GLU A 25 3.97 5.53 18.31
C GLU A 25 2.55 5.88 17.86
N TYR A 26 2.40 6.34 16.60
CA TYR A 26 1.07 6.71 16.06
C TYR A 26 0.12 5.53 16.01
N SER A 27 0.62 4.36 15.64
CA SER A 27 -0.21 3.16 15.57
C SER A 27 -0.63 2.66 16.94
N ASP A 28 0.22 2.78 17.95
CA ASP A 28 -0.08 2.44 19.33
C ASP A 28 -1.25 3.28 19.86
N ASP A 29 -1.19 4.60 19.68
CA ASP A 29 -2.25 5.52 20.08
C ASP A 29 -3.59 5.20 19.39
N ILE A 30 -3.55 4.97 18.08
CA ILE A 30 -4.75 4.65 17.28
C ILE A 30 -5.35 3.30 17.72
N ILE A 31 -4.53 2.27 17.90
CA ILE A 31 -5.02 0.95 18.27
C ILE A 31 -5.60 0.96 19.69
N LYS A 32 -4.94 1.62 20.65
CA LYS A 32 -5.46 1.81 22.02
C LYS A 32 -6.78 2.57 22.03
N PHE A 33 -6.92 3.58 21.16
CA PHE A 33 -8.18 4.26 20.98
C PHE A 33 -9.29 3.29 20.54
N PHE A 34 -9.05 2.46 19.54
CA PHE A 34 -10.03 1.46 19.09
C PHE A 34 -10.34 0.42 20.18
N GLU A 35 -9.36 -0.03 20.95
CA GLU A 35 -9.56 -0.90 22.10
C GLU A 35 -10.50 -0.24 23.13
N SER A 36 -10.27 1.05 23.46
CA SER A 36 -11.11 1.81 24.40
C SER A 36 -12.56 1.97 23.94
N LYS A 37 -12.79 1.85 22.62
CA LYS A 37 -14.15 1.88 22.03
C LYS A 37 -14.79 0.49 21.91
N GLY A 38 -14.14 -0.56 22.42
CA GLY A 38 -14.65 -1.93 22.37
C GLY A 38 -14.56 -2.59 21.00
N CYS A 39 -13.75 -2.06 20.09
CA CYS A 39 -13.51 -2.69 18.79
C CYS A 39 -12.85 -4.06 18.99
N LYS A 40 -13.32 -5.06 18.25
CA LYS A 40 -12.78 -6.42 18.30
C LYS A 40 -11.68 -6.68 17.26
N ALA A 41 -11.64 -5.84 16.24
CA ALA A 41 -10.70 -5.95 15.13
C ALA A 41 -10.36 -4.56 14.58
N VAL A 42 -9.14 -4.41 14.06
CA VAL A 42 -8.66 -3.20 13.40
C VAL A 42 -8.06 -3.58 12.05
N VAL A 43 -8.52 -2.95 10.99
CA VAL A 43 -7.93 -3.08 9.65
C VAL A 43 -6.85 -2.02 9.49
N MET A 44 -5.62 -2.46 9.23
CA MET A 44 -4.49 -1.60 8.90
C MET A 44 -4.49 -1.35 7.39
N ALA A 45 -5.31 -0.41 6.93
CA ALA A 45 -5.49 -0.14 5.51
C ALA A 45 -4.28 0.56 4.85
N CYS A 46 -3.43 1.24 5.65
CA CYS A 46 -2.22 1.86 5.15
C CYS A 46 -1.15 0.81 4.81
N ASN A 47 -0.71 0.79 3.55
CA ASN A 47 0.34 -0.13 3.09
C ASN A 47 1.65 0.10 3.85
N THR A 48 2.04 1.35 4.10
CA THR A 48 3.28 1.68 4.81
C THR A 48 3.29 1.11 6.23
N THR A 49 2.24 1.34 7.03
CA THR A 49 2.17 0.81 8.40
C THR A 49 2.10 -0.72 8.40
N SER A 50 1.28 -1.32 7.53
CA SER A 50 1.22 -2.78 7.38
C SER A 50 2.57 -3.39 7.02
N SER A 51 3.37 -2.70 6.22
CA SER A 51 4.66 -3.20 5.75
C SER A 51 5.78 -3.07 6.76
N VAL A 52 5.80 -1.94 7.48
CA VAL A 52 6.96 -1.55 8.30
C VAL A 52 6.85 -2.04 9.74
N ILE A 53 5.65 -2.02 10.32
CA ILE A 53 5.49 -2.23 11.77
C ILE A 53 4.60 -3.41 12.15
N TYR A 54 3.85 -4.02 11.23
CA TYR A 54 2.91 -5.09 11.60
C TYR A 54 3.59 -6.24 12.37
N ASP A 55 4.76 -6.69 11.92
CA ASP A 55 5.48 -7.78 12.57
C ASP A 55 5.91 -7.42 14.01
N ASP A 56 6.13 -6.13 14.29
CA ASP A 56 6.50 -5.67 15.64
C ASP A 56 5.31 -5.56 16.60
N ILE A 57 4.10 -5.33 16.07
CA ILE A 57 2.90 -5.06 16.89
C ILE A 57 1.91 -6.21 16.90
N CYS A 58 2.07 -7.17 16.01
CA CYS A 58 1.22 -8.35 15.92
C CYS A 58 1.15 -9.09 17.26
N GLY A 59 -0.06 -9.27 17.79
CA GLY A 59 -0.29 -9.95 19.07
C GLY A 59 -0.03 -9.13 20.34
N LYS A 60 0.31 -7.84 20.23
CA LYS A 60 0.53 -6.97 21.41
C LYS A 60 -0.74 -6.36 21.99
N TYR A 61 -1.86 -6.43 21.26
CA TYR A 61 -3.14 -5.82 21.64
C TYR A 61 -4.23 -6.88 21.81
N ASN A 62 -5.30 -6.51 22.51
CA ASN A 62 -6.46 -7.38 22.67
C ASN A 62 -7.36 -7.38 21.43
N VAL A 63 -7.18 -6.41 20.51
CA VAL A 63 -7.86 -6.39 19.22
C VAL A 63 -7.08 -7.19 18.18
N LYS A 64 -7.80 -7.85 17.27
CA LYS A 64 -7.18 -8.55 16.15
C LYS A 64 -6.81 -7.55 15.05
N LEU A 65 -5.55 -7.55 14.62
CA LEU A 65 -5.05 -6.69 13.56
C LEU A 65 -5.11 -7.42 12.21
N TYR A 66 -5.63 -6.74 11.18
CA TYR A 66 -5.70 -7.22 9.81
C TYR A 66 -4.86 -6.29 8.90
N PRO A 67 -3.61 -6.64 8.62
CA PRO A 67 -2.75 -5.84 7.76
C PRO A 67 -3.12 -6.02 6.29
N ILE A 68 -3.25 -4.93 5.54
CA ILE A 68 -3.67 -4.98 4.14
C ILE A 68 -2.66 -5.74 3.27
N VAL A 69 -1.36 -5.50 3.42
CA VAL A 69 -0.34 -6.10 2.56
C VAL A 69 -0.29 -7.62 2.71
N GLN A 70 -0.25 -8.13 3.94
CA GLN A 70 -0.20 -9.56 4.20
C GLN A 70 -1.50 -10.26 3.75
N SER A 71 -2.64 -9.58 3.90
CA SER A 71 -3.94 -10.10 3.46
C SER A 71 -4.01 -10.21 1.94
N VAL A 72 -3.59 -9.17 1.24
CA VAL A 72 -3.60 -9.11 -0.23
C VAL A 72 -2.55 -10.02 -0.86
N ALA A 73 -1.37 -10.14 -0.26
CA ALA A 73 -0.30 -11.01 -0.78
C ALA A 73 -0.77 -12.45 -0.99
N LYS A 74 -1.61 -12.97 -0.07
CA LYS A 74 -2.20 -14.31 -0.21
C LYS A 74 -3.10 -14.42 -1.46
N ILE A 75 -3.86 -13.38 -1.77
CA ILE A 75 -4.75 -13.34 -2.94
C ILE A 75 -3.92 -13.19 -4.22
N LEU A 76 -2.95 -12.26 -4.22
CA LEU A 76 -2.08 -12.00 -5.36
C LEU A 76 -1.28 -13.25 -5.76
N ALA A 77 -0.82 -14.03 -4.79
CA ALA A 77 -0.08 -15.26 -5.03
C ALA A 77 -0.90 -16.35 -5.77
N GLN A 78 -2.23 -16.21 -5.81
CA GLN A 78 -3.13 -17.13 -6.53
C GLN A 78 -3.34 -16.73 -7.99
N TYR A 79 -2.89 -15.56 -8.42
CA TYR A 79 -3.01 -15.15 -9.80
C TYR A 79 -2.13 -16.05 -10.69
N PRO A 80 -2.63 -16.45 -11.86
CA PRO A 80 -1.88 -17.28 -12.81
C PRO A 80 -0.88 -16.44 -13.60
N ILE A 81 0.02 -15.76 -12.89
CA ILE A 81 1.04 -14.85 -13.43
C ILE A 81 2.41 -15.18 -12.85
N GLU A 82 3.45 -14.83 -13.58
CA GLU A 82 4.85 -15.03 -13.19
C GLU A 82 5.50 -13.72 -12.70
N ARG A 83 5.03 -12.57 -13.21
CA ARG A 83 5.63 -11.26 -12.93
C ARG A 83 4.59 -10.28 -12.42
N LEU A 84 4.79 -9.85 -11.18
CA LEU A 84 3.95 -8.88 -10.49
C LEU A 84 4.75 -7.59 -10.22
N GLY A 85 4.26 -6.47 -10.71
CA GLY A 85 4.74 -5.14 -10.34
C GLY A 85 4.07 -4.64 -9.06
N VAL A 86 4.75 -3.81 -8.31
CA VAL A 86 4.19 -3.12 -7.14
C VAL A 86 4.65 -1.67 -7.16
N PHE A 87 3.73 -0.74 -7.33
CA PHE A 87 3.96 0.67 -7.04
C PHE A 87 3.66 0.93 -5.56
N ALA A 88 4.59 1.54 -4.83
CA ALA A 88 4.38 1.85 -3.42
C ALA A 88 5.28 3.00 -2.94
N THR A 89 5.12 3.38 -1.68
CA THR A 89 6.01 4.34 -1.02
C THR A 89 7.40 3.72 -0.82
N LYS A 90 8.42 4.58 -0.66
CA LYS A 90 9.80 4.14 -0.39
C LYS A 90 9.87 3.18 0.82
N ALA A 91 9.17 3.51 1.90
CA ALA A 91 9.17 2.67 3.11
C ALA A 91 8.58 1.27 2.84
N THR A 92 7.48 1.18 2.08
CA THR A 92 6.88 -0.10 1.69
C THR A 92 7.83 -0.92 0.81
N ILE A 93 8.45 -0.31 -0.20
CA ILE A 93 9.41 -1.02 -1.08
C ILE A 93 10.63 -1.48 -0.28
N SER A 94 11.21 -0.60 0.54
CA SER A 94 12.40 -0.93 1.35
C SER A 94 12.14 -2.02 2.40
N SER A 95 10.91 -2.21 2.85
CA SER A 95 10.55 -3.28 3.80
C SER A 95 10.58 -4.68 3.20
N ASN A 96 10.60 -4.78 1.86
CA ASN A 96 10.54 -6.04 1.10
C ASN A 96 9.35 -6.94 1.46
N VAL A 97 8.26 -6.36 1.97
CA VAL A 97 7.11 -7.11 2.49
C VAL A 97 6.36 -7.85 1.38
N TYR A 98 6.09 -7.20 0.24
CA TYR A 98 5.35 -7.84 -0.86
C TYR A 98 6.05 -9.10 -1.40
N PRO A 99 7.33 -9.06 -1.80
CA PRO A 99 8.04 -10.28 -2.21
C PRO A 99 8.06 -11.34 -1.12
N ARG A 100 8.34 -10.95 0.13
CA ARG A 100 8.42 -11.86 1.28
C ARG A 100 7.09 -12.57 1.54
N GLU A 101 5.97 -11.84 1.56
CA GLU A 101 4.66 -12.39 1.86
C GLU A 101 4.11 -13.23 0.70
N ILE A 102 4.32 -12.79 -0.54
CA ILE A 102 3.91 -13.56 -1.74
C ILE A 102 4.68 -14.87 -1.83
N ALA A 103 5.98 -14.86 -1.56
CA ALA A 103 6.83 -16.06 -1.62
C ALA A 103 6.36 -17.18 -0.66
N LYS A 104 5.64 -16.86 0.42
CA LYS A 104 5.04 -17.86 1.33
C LYS A 104 4.00 -18.76 0.62
N TYR A 105 3.37 -18.25 -0.43
CA TYR A 105 2.29 -18.93 -1.15
C TYR A 105 2.65 -19.28 -2.59
N ASN A 106 3.50 -18.45 -3.23
CA ASN A 106 3.98 -18.68 -4.60
C ASN A 106 5.45 -18.23 -4.70
N PRO A 107 6.40 -19.11 -4.39
CA PRO A 107 7.83 -18.79 -4.40
C PRO A 107 8.39 -18.54 -5.82
N ASN A 108 7.66 -18.93 -6.87
CA ASN A 108 8.09 -18.76 -8.25
C ASN A 108 7.67 -17.42 -8.86
N MET A 109 6.77 -16.67 -8.20
CA MET A 109 6.33 -15.37 -8.69
C MET A 109 7.44 -14.33 -8.48
N GLN A 110 7.86 -13.72 -9.57
CA GLN A 110 8.80 -12.61 -9.53
C GLN A 110 8.04 -11.33 -9.16
N VAL A 111 8.48 -10.66 -8.12
CA VAL A 111 7.87 -9.41 -7.65
C VAL A 111 8.85 -8.27 -7.80
N PHE A 112 8.50 -7.27 -8.60
CA PHE A 112 9.29 -6.06 -8.81
C PHE A 112 8.61 -4.86 -8.15
N GLY A 113 9.27 -4.26 -7.18
CA GLY A 113 8.81 -3.06 -6.48
C GLY A 113 9.44 -1.80 -7.05
N HIS A 114 8.61 -0.80 -7.36
CA HIS A 114 9.05 0.53 -7.77
C HIS A 114 8.45 1.57 -6.82
N HIS A 115 9.31 2.43 -6.22
CA HIS A 115 8.82 3.50 -5.37
C HIS A 115 8.48 4.74 -6.21
N CYS A 116 7.34 5.36 -5.88
CA CYS A 116 6.83 6.52 -6.59
C CYS A 116 6.88 7.75 -5.66
N PRO A 117 7.96 8.53 -5.68
CA PRO A 117 8.21 9.57 -4.67
C PRO A 117 7.22 10.72 -4.70
N LYS A 118 6.64 11.02 -5.86
CA LYS A 118 5.76 12.18 -6.07
C LYS A 118 4.27 11.86 -6.04
N TRP A 119 3.87 10.59 -6.19
CA TRP A 119 2.46 10.21 -6.42
C TRP A 119 1.53 10.60 -5.29
N VAL A 120 1.97 10.48 -4.04
CA VAL A 120 1.14 10.89 -2.89
C VAL A 120 0.93 12.40 -2.91
N SER A 121 1.99 13.19 -3.12
CA SER A 121 1.87 14.65 -3.17
C SER A 121 1.05 15.13 -4.38
N ILE A 122 1.12 14.45 -5.52
CA ILE A 122 0.27 14.73 -6.68
C ILE A 122 -1.21 14.58 -6.32
N VAL A 123 -1.58 13.53 -5.61
CA VAL A 123 -2.96 13.30 -5.16
C VAL A 123 -3.37 14.33 -4.11
N GLU A 124 -2.57 14.53 -3.07
CA GLU A 124 -2.86 15.42 -1.96
C GLU A 124 -3.00 16.89 -2.41
N ASN A 125 -2.17 17.33 -3.35
CA ASN A 125 -2.21 18.68 -3.91
C ASN A 125 -3.25 18.84 -5.03
N ASN A 126 -4.01 17.78 -5.36
CA ASN A 126 -4.98 17.77 -6.46
C ASN A 126 -4.38 18.20 -7.81
N SER A 127 -3.11 17.84 -8.05
CA SER A 127 -2.36 18.21 -9.27
C SER A 127 -2.41 17.15 -10.37
N LEU A 128 -3.46 16.34 -10.37
CA LEU A 128 -3.68 15.22 -11.30
C LEU A 128 -3.76 15.65 -12.78
N LYS A 129 -4.08 16.92 -13.04
CA LYS A 129 -4.22 17.46 -14.41
C LYS A 129 -2.98 18.18 -14.91
N ASP A 130 -1.98 18.37 -14.05
CA ASP A 130 -0.78 19.11 -14.40
C ASP A 130 0.10 18.28 -15.34
N ILE A 131 0.64 18.91 -16.36
CA ILE A 131 1.48 18.26 -17.37
C ILE A 131 2.69 17.59 -16.73
N GLU A 132 3.32 18.25 -15.76
CA GLU A 132 4.48 17.72 -15.04
C GLU A 132 4.12 16.48 -14.21
N SER A 133 2.98 16.51 -13.51
CA SER A 133 2.48 15.39 -12.73
C SER A 133 2.20 14.16 -13.62
N ILE A 134 1.58 14.37 -14.77
CA ILE A 134 1.32 13.32 -15.75
C ILE A 134 2.63 12.75 -16.31
N ALA A 135 3.63 13.60 -16.57
CA ALA A 135 4.94 13.16 -17.03
C ALA A 135 5.68 12.32 -15.98
N ASP A 136 5.64 12.72 -14.71
CA ASP A 136 6.23 11.97 -13.59
C ASP A 136 5.56 10.59 -13.45
N ILE A 137 4.22 10.54 -13.47
CA ILE A 137 3.48 9.27 -13.39
C ILE A 137 3.83 8.36 -14.56
N LYS A 138 3.92 8.93 -15.77
CA LYS A 138 4.31 8.17 -16.95
C LYS A 138 5.73 7.64 -16.87
N ALA A 139 6.67 8.41 -16.36
CA ALA A 139 8.07 7.99 -16.20
C ALA A 139 8.20 6.79 -15.26
N ASP A 140 7.50 6.82 -14.10
CA ASP A 140 7.46 5.69 -13.17
C ASP A 140 6.82 4.45 -13.82
N LEU A 141 5.75 4.65 -14.60
CA LEU A 141 5.10 3.56 -15.33
C LEU A 141 6.04 2.96 -16.40
N ASP A 142 6.73 3.80 -17.17
CA ASP A 142 7.68 3.33 -18.19
C ASP A 142 8.83 2.50 -17.56
N GLU A 143 9.30 2.89 -16.36
CA GLU A 143 10.29 2.12 -15.61
C GLU A 143 9.74 0.76 -15.18
N MET A 144 8.53 0.73 -14.63
CA MET A 144 7.84 -0.51 -14.25
C MET A 144 7.66 -1.43 -15.46
N MET A 145 7.31 -0.90 -16.62
CA MET A 145 7.05 -1.68 -17.84
C MET A 145 8.30 -2.36 -18.41
N LYS A 146 9.51 -1.93 -18.06
CA LYS A 146 10.76 -2.65 -18.42
C LYS A 146 10.82 -4.05 -17.80
N PHE A 147 10.18 -4.24 -16.66
CA PHE A 147 10.04 -5.55 -16.04
C PHE A 147 9.00 -6.45 -16.74
N ASN A 148 8.20 -5.89 -17.64
CA ASN A 148 7.09 -6.56 -18.33
C ASN A 148 6.12 -7.27 -17.36
N PRO A 149 5.53 -6.54 -16.39
CA PRO A 149 4.63 -7.11 -15.40
C PRO A 149 3.31 -7.54 -16.06
N GLN A 150 2.71 -8.62 -15.57
CA GLN A 150 1.40 -9.10 -16.01
C GLN A 150 0.25 -8.48 -15.17
N LYS A 151 0.57 -8.02 -13.96
CA LYS A 151 -0.27 -7.19 -13.11
C LYS A 151 0.60 -6.22 -12.31
N ILE A 152 0.04 -5.09 -11.93
CA ILE A 152 0.70 -4.06 -11.12
C ILE A 152 -0.21 -3.69 -9.94
N VAL A 153 0.27 -3.89 -8.73
CA VAL A 153 -0.45 -3.50 -7.50
C VAL A 153 -0.25 -2.02 -7.22
N LEU A 154 -1.34 -1.32 -6.93
CA LEU A 154 -1.34 0.05 -6.45
C LEU A 154 -1.18 0.06 -4.92
N GLY A 155 0.05 -0.20 -4.44
CA GLY A 155 0.40 -0.47 -3.04
C GLY A 155 0.46 0.77 -2.14
N CYS A 156 -0.45 1.72 -2.35
CA CYS A 156 -0.67 2.89 -1.51
C CYS A 156 -2.13 3.33 -1.63
N THR A 157 -2.76 3.75 -0.53
CA THR A 157 -4.16 4.19 -0.50
C THR A 157 -4.45 5.40 -1.40
N HIS A 158 -3.43 6.15 -1.79
CA HIS A 158 -3.54 7.28 -2.73
C HIS A 158 -3.52 6.86 -4.20
N TYR A 159 -2.89 5.75 -4.51
CA TYR A 159 -2.60 5.40 -5.92
C TYR A 159 -3.81 5.02 -6.76
N PRO A 160 -4.90 4.47 -6.21
CA PRO A 160 -6.14 4.27 -6.98
C PRO A 160 -6.70 5.55 -7.60
N PHE A 161 -6.46 6.73 -6.99
CA PHE A 161 -6.84 8.01 -7.57
C PHE A 161 -6.11 8.38 -8.88
N LEU A 162 -5.00 7.68 -9.17
CA LEU A 162 -4.23 7.85 -10.41
C LEU A 162 -4.69 6.92 -11.54
N LEU A 163 -5.64 6.02 -11.28
CA LEU A 163 -6.03 4.98 -12.23
C LEU A 163 -6.50 5.54 -13.58
N ASP A 164 -7.24 6.65 -13.58
CA ASP A 164 -7.68 7.31 -14.80
C ASP A 164 -6.50 7.84 -15.66
N ILE A 165 -5.40 8.22 -15.03
CA ILE A 165 -4.19 8.67 -15.72
C ILE A 165 -3.42 7.46 -16.24
N LEU A 166 -3.19 6.48 -15.39
CA LEU A 166 -2.48 5.24 -15.73
C LEU A 166 -3.17 4.50 -16.88
N SER A 167 -4.52 4.51 -16.89
CA SER A 167 -5.33 3.86 -17.92
C SER A 167 -5.26 4.53 -19.29
N LYS A 168 -4.72 5.74 -19.40
CA LYS A 168 -4.41 6.38 -20.68
C LYS A 168 -3.18 5.77 -21.37
N PHE A 169 -2.31 5.11 -20.61
CA PHE A 169 -1.04 4.57 -21.10
C PHE A 169 -1.02 3.05 -21.14
N GLN A 170 -1.75 2.37 -20.26
CA GLN A 170 -1.82 0.92 -20.18
C GLN A 170 -3.26 0.46 -19.90
N PRO A 171 -3.64 -0.77 -20.29
CA PRO A 171 -4.98 -1.29 -19.99
C PRO A 171 -5.30 -1.27 -18.50
N GLN A 172 -6.52 -0.85 -18.15
CA GLN A 172 -6.94 -0.72 -16.75
C GLN A 172 -6.84 -2.03 -15.96
N ASP A 173 -7.09 -3.16 -16.62
CA ASP A 173 -7.02 -4.49 -16.01
C ASP A 173 -5.59 -4.93 -15.66
N LEU A 174 -4.55 -4.19 -16.12
CA LEU A 174 -3.16 -4.37 -15.66
C LEU A 174 -3.02 -4.00 -14.18
N PHE A 175 -3.82 -3.04 -13.69
CA PHE A 175 -3.70 -2.50 -12.34
C PHE A 175 -4.61 -3.22 -11.36
N VAL A 176 -4.09 -3.46 -10.16
CA VAL A 176 -4.80 -4.10 -9.04
C VAL A 176 -4.84 -3.11 -7.87
N ASP A 177 -6.05 -2.71 -7.49
CA ASP A 177 -6.28 -2.00 -6.24
C ASP A 177 -6.38 -3.03 -5.11
N PRO A 178 -5.54 -2.96 -4.08
CA PRO A 178 -5.56 -3.90 -2.97
C PRO A 178 -6.65 -3.62 -1.93
N ALA A 179 -7.37 -2.48 -2.00
CA ALA A 179 -8.38 -2.09 -1.02
C ALA A 179 -9.75 -2.74 -1.26
#